data_58869e1d03099ee94e302d0c92e349fd
#
_entry.id   58869e1d03099ee94e302d0c92e349fd
#
_cell.length_a   1.000
_cell.length_b   1.000
_cell.length_c   1.000
_cell.angle_alpha   90.00
_cell.angle_beta   90.00
_cell.angle_gamma   90.00
#
_symmetry.space_group_name_H-M   'P 1'
#
loop_
_entity.id
_entity.type
_entity.pdbx_description
1 polymer ?
#
loop_
_entity_poly.entity_id
_entity_poly.type
_entity_poly.pdbx_seq_one_letter_code
_entity_poly.pdbx_strand_id
1 'polypeptide(L)'
;VAFVREALIGGLMAGMLYSLVALGFVLIYKAAGVFNFAQGAMVLFAALAMARFAEWIPKWTGIDNPIVANLAAFVIAGAIMFVVAWLIEKLVLRHLVNQEGATLLMATLGITYFLEGLGQTLFGSDIYKIDVGMPKEPIFALDSVFQGGILINKEDVIAAAIAAGLVALLSVFFQKTSTGRALRAVADDHQAAQSIGIPLNRIWVIVWCVAGVVALVAGMIWGSKLGVQFSLTTVALRALPVVILGGLTSVPGAIIGGLIIGVGEKLSEVY
;
A
#
# COMPACT_ATOMS: atom_id res chain seq x y z
N VAL A 1 17.51 14.77 24.59
CA VAL A 1 18.15 13.57 23.99
C VAL A 1 17.15 12.43 23.87
N ALA A 2 16.33 12.17 24.90
CA ALA A 2 15.31 11.11 24.85
C ALA A 2 14.25 11.36 23.77
N PHE A 3 13.80 12.61 23.60
CA PHE A 3 12.86 12.97 22.55
C PHE A 3 13.41 12.72 21.14
N VAL A 4 14.69 12.98 20.92
CA VAL A 4 15.33 12.77 19.62
C VAL A 4 15.33 11.26 19.29
N ARG A 5 15.62 10.42 20.25
CA ARG A 5 15.63 8.96 20.06
C ARG A 5 14.24 8.43 19.77
N GLU A 6 13.23 8.88 20.52
CA GLU A 6 11.83 8.51 20.29
C GLU A 6 11.36 8.99 18.91
N ALA A 7 11.70 10.22 18.53
CA ALA A 7 11.38 10.76 17.23
C ALA A 7 12.06 9.98 16.11
N LEU A 8 13.32 9.58 16.29
CA LEU A 8 14.07 8.78 15.31
C LEU A 8 13.42 7.41 15.08
N ILE A 9 13.10 6.71 16.15
CA ILE A 9 12.47 5.37 16.06
C ILE A 9 11.08 5.49 15.49
N GLY A 10 10.28 6.44 15.95
CA GLY A 10 8.94 6.71 15.39
C GLY A 10 9.00 7.07 13.92
N GLY A 11 10.01 7.84 13.53
CA GLY A 11 10.25 8.20 12.13
C GLY A 11 10.61 7.00 11.26
N LEU A 12 11.43 6.08 11.77
CA LEU A 12 11.74 4.85 11.04
C LEU A 12 10.50 3.98 10.84
N MET A 13 9.67 3.84 11.86
CA MET A 13 8.43 3.08 11.75
C MET A 13 7.44 3.72 10.77
N ALA A 14 7.24 5.03 10.85
CA ALA A 14 6.41 5.76 9.89
C ALA A 14 6.98 5.66 8.48
N GLY A 15 8.29 5.71 8.34
CA GLY A 15 8.99 5.55 7.07
C GLY A 15 8.73 4.20 6.41
N MET A 16 8.66 3.13 7.19
CA MET A 16 8.32 1.81 6.65
C MET A 16 6.89 1.79 6.08
N LEU A 17 5.95 2.45 6.74
CA LEU A 17 4.57 2.56 6.25
C LEU A 17 4.50 3.36 4.94
N TYR A 18 5.23 4.45 4.84
CA TYR A 18 5.33 5.22 3.59
C TYR A 18 6.00 4.40 2.48
N SER A 19 7.02 3.62 2.82
CA SER A 19 7.67 2.72 1.87
C SER A 19 6.71 1.69 1.31
N LEU A 20 5.80 1.18 2.13
CA LEU A 20 4.79 0.21 1.69
C LEU A 20 3.87 0.82 0.62
N VAL A 21 3.38 2.04 0.84
CA VAL A 21 2.55 2.74 -0.16
C VAL A 21 3.38 3.07 -1.40
N ALA A 22 4.61 3.51 -1.21
CA ALA A 22 5.52 3.84 -2.31
C ALA A 22 5.81 2.63 -3.20
N LEU A 23 5.86 1.43 -2.65
CA LEU A 23 6.02 0.21 -3.44
C LEU A 23 4.91 0.04 -4.47
N GLY A 24 3.67 0.33 -4.10
CA GLY A 24 2.55 0.27 -5.04
C GLY A 24 2.80 1.17 -6.25
N PHE A 25 3.26 2.40 -6.03
CA PHE A 25 3.62 3.32 -7.11
C PHE A 25 4.77 2.81 -7.97
N VAL A 26 5.83 2.34 -7.31
CA VAL A 26 7.04 1.86 -8.00
C VAL A 26 6.74 0.67 -8.90
N LEU A 27 5.95 -0.27 -8.41
CA LEU A 27 5.60 -1.48 -9.16
C LEU A 27 4.83 -1.14 -10.44
N ILE A 28 3.83 -0.27 -10.34
CA ILE A 28 3.04 0.16 -11.48
C ILE A 28 3.89 0.98 -12.44
N TYR A 29 4.74 1.87 -11.91
CA TYR A 29 5.63 2.66 -12.74
C TYR A 29 6.61 1.77 -13.54
N LYS A 30 7.16 0.73 -12.92
CA LYS A 30 8.02 -0.23 -13.63
C LYS A 30 7.29 -0.91 -14.80
N ALA A 31 6.04 -1.31 -14.56
CA ALA A 31 5.27 -2.03 -15.56
C ALA A 31 4.76 -1.13 -16.69
N ALA A 32 4.27 0.07 -16.35
CA ALA A 32 3.54 0.93 -17.28
C ALA A 32 4.32 2.19 -17.70
N GLY A 33 5.33 2.58 -16.96
CA GLY A 33 6.13 3.79 -17.24
C GLY A 33 5.47 5.10 -16.81
N VAL A 34 4.34 5.05 -16.08
CA VAL A 34 3.63 6.22 -15.58
C VAL A 34 3.20 6.02 -14.14
N PHE A 35 2.96 7.14 -13.41
CA PHE A 35 2.39 7.08 -12.09
C PHE A 35 0.95 6.58 -12.12
N ASN A 36 0.61 5.74 -11.17
CA ASN A 36 -0.76 5.34 -10.93
C ASN A 36 -1.38 6.24 -9.86
N PHE A 37 -2.09 7.28 -10.27
CA PHE A 37 -2.80 8.15 -9.32
C PHE A 37 -3.96 7.44 -8.62
N ALA A 38 -4.41 6.30 -9.15
CA ALA A 38 -5.45 5.50 -8.52
C ALA A 38 -4.98 4.73 -7.28
N GLN A 39 -3.68 4.73 -6.96
CA GLN A 39 -3.17 4.00 -5.79
C GLN A 39 -3.84 4.47 -4.48
N GLY A 40 -4.01 5.77 -4.31
CA GLY A 40 -4.72 6.32 -3.15
C GLY A 40 -6.17 5.87 -3.09
N ALA A 41 -6.87 5.89 -4.21
CA ALA A 41 -8.24 5.40 -4.31
C ALA A 41 -8.32 3.89 -4.06
N MET A 42 -7.32 3.12 -4.50
CA MET A 42 -7.22 1.68 -4.22
C MET A 42 -7.04 1.41 -2.73
N VAL A 43 -6.20 2.19 -2.06
CA VAL A 43 -6.03 2.11 -0.60
C VAL A 43 -7.36 2.37 0.11
N LEU A 44 -8.05 3.44 -0.25
CA LEU A 44 -9.35 3.79 0.32
C LEU A 44 -10.39 2.71 0.05
N PHE A 45 -10.50 2.24 -1.19
CA PHE A 45 -11.47 1.22 -1.58
C PHE A 45 -11.23 -0.09 -0.85
N ALA A 46 -9.99 -0.52 -0.76
CA ALA A 46 -9.60 -1.75 -0.02
C ALA A 46 -9.92 -1.62 1.47
N ALA A 47 -9.62 -0.48 2.06
CA ALA A 47 -9.90 -0.21 3.47
C ALA A 47 -11.41 -0.19 3.74
N LEU A 48 -12.20 0.45 2.88
CA LEU A 48 -13.66 0.45 2.97
C LEU A 48 -14.23 -0.97 2.86
N ALA A 49 -13.76 -1.74 1.90
CA ALA A 49 -14.19 -3.13 1.71
C ALA A 49 -13.92 -3.95 2.96
N MET A 50 -12.71 -3.85 3.50
CA MET A 50 -12.34 -4.59 4.72
C MET A 50 -13.19 -4.17 5.92
N ALA A 51 -13.34 -2.85 6.14
CA ALA A 51 -14.10 -2.33 7.26
C ALA A 51 -15.56 -2.77 7.23
N ARG A 52 -16.18 -2.67 6.06
CA ARG A 52 -17.60 -3.02 5.92
C ARG A 52 -17.84 -4.52 6.01
N PHE A 53 -16.99 -5.34 5.40
CA PHE A 53 -17.13 -6.79 5.51
C PHE A 53 -16.83 -7.30 6.92
N ALA A 54 -15.91 -6.68 7.64
CA ALA A 54 -15.66 -7.00 9.04
C ALA A 54 -16.91 -6.72 9.91
N GLU A 55 -17.69 -5.71 9.56
CA GLU A 55 -18.97 -5.39 10.21
C GLU A 55 -20.09 -6.33 9.78
N TRP A 56 -20.16 -6.64 8.47
CA TRP A 56 -21.29 -7.41 7.90
C TRP A 56 -21.19 -8.91 8.14
N ILE A 57 -20.00 -9.50 8.14
CA ILE A 57 -19.81 -10.94 8.30
C ILE A 57 -20.43 -11.48 9.58
N PRO A 58 -20.24 -10.88 10.78
CA PRO A 58 -20.90 -11.33 11.98
C PRO A 58 -22.43 -11.28 11.89
N LYS A 59 -22.99 -10.28 11.20
CA LYS A 59 -24.43 -10.14 11.00
C LYS A 59 -25.02 -11.23 10.10
N TRP A 60 -24.24 -11.65 9.07
CA TRP A 60 -24.71 -12.64 8.09
C TRP A 60 -24.52 -14.08 8.55
N THR A 61 -23.42 -14.35 9.25
CA THR A 61 -23.03 -15.72 9.63
C THR A 61 -23.21 -16.04 11.11
N GLY A 62 -23.44 -15.01 11.96
CA GLY A 62 -23.56 -15.18 13.40
C GLY A 62 -22.24 -15.50 14.11
N ILE A 63 -21.11 -15.35 13.44
CA ILE A 63 -19.79 -15.55 14.03
C ILE A 63 -19.41 -14.33 14.85
N ASP A 64 -19.33 -14.48 16.16
CA ASP A 64 -19.03 -13.38 17.09
C ASP A 64 -17.54 -13.18 17.34
N ASN A 65 -16.68 -14.07 16.83
CA ASN A 65 -15.24 -13.97 17.05
C ASN A 65 -14.64 -12.87 16.17
N PRO A 66 -14.12 -11.75 16.75
CA PRO A 66 -13.58 -10.65 15.95
C PRO A 66 -12.37 -11.04 15.11
N ILE A 67 -11.55 -12.00 15.56
CA ILE A 67 -10.39 -12.47 14.81
C ILE A 67 -10.82 -13.18 13.52
N VAL A 68 -11.80 -14.07 13.62
CA VAL A 68 -12.34 -14.80 12.45
C VAL A 68 -13.01 -13.83 11.48
N ALA A 69 -13.79 -12.86 11.99
CA ALA A 69 -14.45 -11.86 11.17
C ALA A 69 -13.43 -10.99 10.42
N ASN A 70 -12.36 -10.55 11.07
CA ASN A 70 -11.31 -9.75 10.45
C ASN A 70 -10.52 -10.54 9.40
N LEU A 71 -10.19 -11.79 9.67
CA LEU A 71 -9.51 -12.65 8.70
C LEU A 71 -10.37 -12.88 7.46
N ALA A 72 -11.65 -13.18 7.66
CA ALA A 72 -12.58 -13.36 6.56
C ALA A 72 -12.77 -12.08 5.76
N ALA A 73 -12.87 -10.93 6.43
CA ALA A 73 -12.95 -9.62 5.78
C ALA A 73 -11.69 -9.32 4.97
N PHE A 74 -10.53 -9.64 5.50
CA PHE A 74 -9.26 -9.46 4.79
C PHE A 74 -9.19 -10.31 3.51
N VAL A 75 -9.59 -11.58 3.59
CA VAL A 75 -9.61 -12.47 2.43
C VAL A 75 -10.60 -11.98 1.38
N ILE A 76 -11.80 -11.57 1.80
CA ILE A 76 -12.83 -11.06 0.88
C ILE A 76 -12.37 -9.75 0.24
N ALA A 77 -11.80 -8.83 1.02
CA ALA A 77 -11.25 -7.59 0.49
C ALA A 77 -10.10 -7.85 -0.49
N GLY A 78 -9.24 -8.80 -0.20
CA GLY A 78 -8.18 -9.23 -1.12
C GLY A 78 -8.74 -9.77 -2.43
N ALA A 79 -9.79 -10.60 -2.36
CA ALA A 79 -10.47 -11.12 -3.55
C ALA A 79 -11.11 -9.99 -4.37
N ILE A 80 -11.74 -9.03 -3.72
CA ILE A 80 -12.32 -7.85 -4.36
C ILE A 80 -11.23 -7.04 -5.06
N MET A 81 -10.11 -6.79 -4.39
CA MET A 81 -8.99 -6.05 -4.99
C MET A 81 -8.37 -6.80 -6.16
N PHE A 82 -8.29 -8.13 -6.08
CA PHE A 82 -7.85 -8.95 -7.21
C PHE A 82 -8.77 -8.78 -8.41
N VAL A 83 -10.09 -8.85 -8.20
CA VAL A 83 -11.09 -8.67 -9.25
C VAL A 83 -11.03 -7.24 -9.81
N VAL A 84 -10.92 -6.24 -8.96
CA VAL A 84 -10.80 -4.83 -9.37
C VAL A 84 -9.55 -4.63 -10.24
N ALA A 85 -8.41 -5.16 -9.80
CA ALA A 85 -7.16 -5.06 -10.56
C ALA A 85 -7.27 -5.75 -11.93
N TRP A 86 -7.86 -6.93 -11.97
CA TRP A 86 -8.08 -7.67 -13.21
C TRP A 86 -9.00 -6.93 -14.16
N LEU A 87 -10.11 -6.36 -13.64
CA LEU A 87 -11.04 -5.58 -14.44
C LEU A 87 -10.40 -4.30 -14.99
N ILE A 88 -9.61 -3.61 -14.17
CA ILE A 88 -8.87 -2.40 -14.57
C ILE A 88 -7.94 -2.74 -15.74
N GLU A 89 -7.16 -3.82 -15.60
CA GLU A 89 -6.29 -4.23 -16.69
C GLU A 89 -7.08 -4.60 -17.95
N LYS A 90 -8.10 -5.43 -17.81
CA LYS A 90 -8.87 -5.95 -18.95
C LYS A 90 -9.67 -4.87 -19.67
N LEU A 91 -10.32 -3.97 -18.93
CA LEU A 91 -11.23 -2.98 -19.50
C LEU A 91 -10.54 -1.69 -19.91
N VAL A 92 -9.45 -1.33 -19.26
CA VAL A 92 -8.80 -0.04 -19.47
C VAL A 92 -7.40 -0.20 -20.02
N LEU A 93 -6.50 -0.87 -19.31
CA LEU A 93 -5.07 -0.88 -19.63
C LEU A 93 -4.74 -1.69 -20.88
N ARG A 94 -5.46 -2.78 -21.11
CA ARG A 94 -5.26 -3.62 -22.30
C ARG A 94 -5.45 -2.85 -23.61
N HIS A 95 -6.36 -1.90 -23.59
CA HIS A 95 -6.65 -1.04 -24.76
C HIS A 95 -5.70 0.14 -24.87
N LEU A 96 -4.87 0.39 -23.86
CA LEU A 96 -3.95 1.53 -23.80
C LEU A 96 -2.48 1.11 -23.97
N VAL A 97 -2.23 -0.12 -24.39
CA VAL A 97 -0.88 -0.62 -24.67
C VAL A 97 -0.26 0.22 -25.78
N ASN A 98 0.99 0.66 -25.58
CA ASN A 98 1.76 1.49 -26.51
C ASN A 98 1.18 2.90 -26.73
N GLN A 99 0.27 3.37 -25.88
CA GLN A 99 -0.21 4.74 -25.91
C GLN A 99 0.76 5.69 -25.19
N GLU A 100 0.59 6.97 -25.43
CA GLU A 100 1.39 8.00 -24.76
C GLU A 100 1.20 7.95 -23.23
N GLY A 101 2.25 8.35 -22.50
CA GLY A 101 2.20 8.40 -21.05
C GLY A 101 1.09 9.28 -20.50
N ALA A 102 0.77 10.39 -21.18
CA ALA A 102 -0.34 11.28 -20.80
C ALA A 102 -1.69 10.55 -20.84
N THR A 103 -1.92 9.68 -21.82
CA THR A 103 -3.15 8.88 -21.91
C THR A 103 -3.27 7.90 -20.74
N LEU A 104 -2.19 7.23 -20.38
CA LEU A 104 -2.16 6.33 -19.23
C LEU A 104 -2.38 7.08 -17.91
N LEU A 105 -1.79 8.26 -17.78
CA LEU A 105 -1.97 9.11 -16.61
C LEU A 105 -3.43 9.53 -16.45
N MET A 106 -4.06 9.98 -17.52
CA MET A 106 -5.49 10.34 -17.53
C MET A 106 -6.37 9.15 -17.20
N ALA A 107 -6.03 7.97 -17.70
CA ALA A 107 -6.75 6.73 -17.38
C ALA A 107 -6.70 6.43 -15.88
N THR A 108 -5.55 6.60 -15.23
CA THR A 108 -5.44 6.38 -13.78
C THR A 108 -6.25 7.41 -12.98
N LEU A 109 -6.31 8.66 -13.44
CA LEU A 109 -7.18 9.67 -12.83
C LEU A 109 -8.66 9.30 -12.95
N GLY A 110 -9.08 8.82 -14.12
CA GLY A 110 -10.44 8.31 -14.32
C GLY A 110 -10.77 7.14 -13.41
N ILE A 111 -9.84 6.21 -13.25
CA ILE A 111 -9.97 5.08 -12.34
C ILE A 111 -10.09 5.57 -10.89
N THR A 112 -9.32 6.58 -10.51
CA THR A 112 -9.38 7.18 -9.17
C THR A 112 -10.80 7.66 -8.85
N TYR A 113 -11.39 8.47 -9.71
CA TYR A 113 -12.74 8.98 -9.50
C TYR A 113 -13.78 7.87 -9.52
N PHE A 114 -13.63 6.90 -10.40
CA PHE A 114 -14.53 5.74 -10.47
C PHE A 114 -14.50 4.93 -9.18
N LEU A 115 -13.30 4.63 -8.65
CA LEU A 115 -13.15 3.85 -7.41
C LEU A 115 -13.69 4.62 -6.20
N GLU A 116 -13.46 5.92 -6.13
CA GLU A 116 -14.02 6.75 -5.06
C GLU A 116 -15.55 6.73 -5.07
N GLY A 117 -16.14 6.93 -6.24
CA GLY A 117 -17.61 6.90 -6.39
C GLY A 117 -18.20 5.53 -6.12
N LEU A 118 -17.56 4.47 -6.61
CA LEU A 118 -17.99 3.10 -6.39
C LEU A 118 -17.89 2.72 -4.92
N GLY A 119 -16.80 3.11 -4.26
CA GLY A 119 -16.62 2.89 -2.83
C GLY A 119 -17.71 3.54 -1.99
N GLN A 120 -18.05 4.80 -2.29
CA GLN A 120 -19.14 5.50 -1.62
C GLN A 120 -20.49 4.81 -1.84
N THR A 121 -20.77 4.38 -3.05
CA THR A 121 -22.04 3.76 -3.41
C THR A 121 -22.20 2.40 -2.75
N LEU A 122 -21.15 1.58 -2.75
CA LEU A 122 -21.21 0.20 -2.23
C LEU A 122 -21.04 0.14 -0.70
N PHE A 123 -20.15 0.95 -0.14
CA PHE A 123 -19.73 0.83 1.26
C PHE A 123 -20.14 2.00 2.13
N GLY A 124 -20.62 3.08 1.54
CA GLY A 124 -21.02 4.29 2.27
C GLY A 124 -19.89 5.31 2.41
N SER A 125 -20.25 6.49 2.92
CA SER A 125 -19.32 7.63 3.04
C SER A 125 -18.97 8.00 4.48
N ASP A 126 -19.43 7.21 5.44
CA ASP A 126 -19.15 7.46 6.86
C ASP A 126 -17.71 7.10 7.20
N ILE A 127 -17.25 7.57 8.34
CA ILE A 127 -15.93 7.21 8.87
C ILE A 127 -16.05 5.86 9.57
N TYR A 128 -15.30 4.88 9.10
CA TYR A 128 -15.25 3.54 9.67
C TYR A 128 -13.93 3.30 10.37
N LYS A 129 -13.91 2.44 11.37
CA LYS A 129 -12.69 2.00 12.04
C LYS A 129 -12.42 0.54 11.72
N ILE A 130 -11.16 0.24 11.47
CA ILE A 130 -10.67 -1.13 11.35
C ILE A 130 -10.02 -1.50 12.68
N ASP A 131 -10.61 -2.48 13.35
CA ASP A 131 -10.06 -3.02 14.59
C ASP A 131 -9.56 -4.44 14.33
N VAL A 132 -8.27 -4.58 14.18
CA VAL A 132 -7.61 -5.87 13.93
C VAL A 132 -7.01 -6.46 15.22
N GLY A 133 -7.35 -5.88 16.37
CA GLY A 133 -6.87 -6.35 17.66
C GLY A 133 -5.41 -6.00 17.95
N MET A 134 -4.85 -5.03 17.25
CA MET A 134 -3.48 -4.58 17.54
C MET A 134 -3.42 -3.87 18.89
N PRO A 135 -2.45 -4.22 19.76
CA PRO A 135 -2.25 -3.52 21.03
C PRO A 135 -1.92 -2.04 20.78
N LYS A 136 -2.60 -1.15 21.47
CA LYS A 136 -2.40 0.31 21.35
C LYS A 136 -1.62 0.90 22.52
N GLU A 137 -1.25 0.07 23.49
CA GLU A 137 -0.52 0.51 24.66
C GLU A 137 0.93 0.83 24.31
N PRO A 138 1.46 1.96 24.83
CA PRO A 138 2.87 2.26 24.64
C PRO A 138 3.74 1.33 25.50
N ILE A 139 4.93 1.01 25.00
CA ILE A 139 5.93 0.26 25.73
C ILE A 139 7.20 1.09 25.88
N PHE A 140 7.90 0.88 27.01
CA PHE A 140 9.22 1.45 27.20
C PHE A 140 10.25 0.40 26.77
N ALA A 141 10.90 0.65 25.65
CA ALA A 141 11.94 -0.23 25.13
C ALA A 141 13.32 0.25 25.55
N LEU A 142 14.26 -0.69 25.66
CA LEU A 142 15.66 -0.41 25.95
C LEU A 142 15.91 0.27 27.32
N ASP A 143 15.08 -0.05 28.31
CA ASP A 143 15.27 0.45 29.70
C ASP A 143 16.64 0.13 30.25
N SER A 144 17.21 -1.00 29.87
CA SER A 144 18.55 -1.43 30.31
C SER A 144 19.68 -0.62 29.66
N VAL A 145 19.42 0.06 28.53
CA VAL A 145 20.42 0.82 27.77
C VAL A 145 20.29 2.31 28.04
N PHE A 146 19.05 2.81 28.15
CA PHE A 146 18.76 4.24 28.33
C PHE A 146 17.95 4.44 29.61
N GLN A 147 18.28 5.48 30.38
CA GLN A 147 17.49 5.85 31.57
C GLN A 147 16.08 6.25 31.17
N GLY A 148 15.10 5.59 31.78
CA GLY A 148 13.70 5.83 31.50
C GLY A 148 13.15 5.15 30.24
N GLY A 149 13.99 4.43 29.49
CA GLY A 149 13.61 3.72 28.27
C GLY A 149 13.19 4.62 27.11
N ILE A 150 12.68 4.01 26.04
CA ILE A 150 12.13 4.71 24.87
C ILE A 150 10.65 4.37 24.79
N LEU A 151 9.80 5.40 24.75
CA LEU A 151 8.36 5.24 24.62
C LEU A 151 8.02 4.87 23.17
N ILE A 152 7.48 3.68 22.95
CA ILE A 152 7.11 3.17 21.63
C ILE A 152 5.70 2.61 21.69
N ASN A 153 4.85 2.99 20.75
CA ASN A 153 3.52 2.40 20.61
C ASN A 153 3.63 1.00 20.03
N LYS A 154 3.01 0.01 20.65
CA LYS A 154 2.99 -1.37 20.15
C LYS A 154 2.32 -1.46 18.77
N GLU A 155 1.27 -0.64 18.53
CA GLU A 155 0.59 -0.56 17.25
C GLU A 155 1.57 -0.17 16.13
N ASP A 156 2.41 0.83 16.36
CA ASP A 156 3.41 1.28 15.39
C ASP A 156 4.46 0.20 15.12
N VAL A 157 4.90 -0.51 16.15
CA VAL A 157 5.85 -1.62 16.00
C VAL A 157 5.27 -2.75 15.14
N ILE A 158 4.04 -3.14 15.42
CA ILE A 158 3.35 -4.19 14.67
C ILE A 158 3.12 -3.77 13.23
N ALA A 159 2.66 -2.54 13.01
CA ALA A 159 2.44 -2.00 11.68
C ALA A 159 3.74 -1.93 10.88
N ALA A 160 4.82 -1.45 11.48
CA ALA A 160 6.13 -1.40 10.84
C ALA A 160 6.68 -2.81 10.54
N ALA A 161 6.47 -3.77 11.43
CA ALA A 161 6.87 -5.16 11.21
C ALA A 161 6.12 -5.79 10.03
N ILE A 162 4.80 -5.56 9.93
CA ILE A 162 3.99 -6.04 8.81
C ILE A 162 4.47 -5.39 7.51
N ALA A 163 4.68 -4.08 7.51
CA ALA A 163 5.16 -3.35 6.33
C ALA A 163 6.54 -3.86 5.90
N ALA A 164 7.47 -4.02 6.84
CA ALA A 164 8.81 -4.53 6.56
C ALA A 164 8.77 -5.96 6.01
N GLY A 165 7.92 -6.81 6.57
CA GLY A 165 7.73 -8.19 6.11
C GLY A 165 7.20 -8.24 4.68
N LEU A 166 6.21 -7.43 4.36
CA LEU A 166 5.63 -7.36 3.02
C LEU A 166 6.64 -6.79 2.01
N VAL A 167 7.37 -5.74 2.39
CA VAL A 167 8.43 -5.15 1.56
C VAL A 167 9.50 -6.19 1.25
N ALA A 168 9.96 -6.93 2.27
CA ALA A 168 10.96 -7.98 2.09
C ALA A 168 10.43 -9.10 1.18
N LEU A 169 9.19 -9.53 1.38
CA LEU A 169 8.55 -10.55 0.55
C LEU A 169 8.47 -10.13 -0.92
N LEU A 170 8.03 -8.89 -1.18
CA LEU A 170 7.95 -8.37 -2.53
C LEU A 170 9.31 -8.21 -3.18
N SER A 171 10.32 -7.76 -2.42
CA SER A 171 11.69 -7.64 -2.93
C SER A 171 12.24 -8.99 -3.37
N VAL A 172 12.05 -10.03 -2.56
CA VAL A 172 12.45 -11.41 -2.90
C VAL A 172 11.67 -11.89 -4.11
N PHE A 173 10.37 -11.66 -4.16
CA PHE A 173 9.53 -12.04 -5.31
C PHE A 173 10.07 -11.45 -6.61
N PHE A 174 10.38 -10.14 -6.63
CA PHE A 174 10.85 -9.49 -7.85
C PHE A 174 12.28 -9.88 -8.24
N GLN A 175 13.13 -10.23 -7.29
CA GLN A 175 14.53 -10.57 -7.59
C GLN A 175 14.73 -12.02 -7.97
N LYS A 176 13.90 -12.94 -7.44
CA LYS A 176 14.18 -14.38 -7.54
C LYS A 176 13.18 -15.17 -8.39
N THR A 177 12.04 -14.59 -8.77
CA THR A 177 11.04 -15.31 -9.56
C THR A 177 11.18 -15.01 -11.06
N SER A 178 10.62 -15.91 -11.88
CA SER A 178 10.54 -15.68 -13.32
C SER A 178 9.62 -14.50 -13.67
N THR A 179 8.56 -14.30 -12.90
CA THR A 179 7.67 -13.13 -13.04
C THR A 179 8.40 -11.83 -12.79
N GLY A 180 9.26 -11.78 -11.77
CA GLY A 180 10.07 -10.61 -11.47
C GLY A 180 11.07 -10.32 -12.58
N ARG A 181 11.67 -11.34 -13.19
CA ARG A 181 12.55 -11.18 -14.37
C ARG A 181 11.77 -10.65 -15.57
N ALA A 182 10.58 -11.16 -15.81
CA ALA A 182 9.70 -10.67 -16.88
C ALA A 182 9.31 -9.21 -16.65
N LEU A 183 9.01 -8.83 -15.43
CA LEU A 183 8.71 -7.43 -15.08
C LEU A 183 9.90 -6.51 -15.34
N ARG A 184 11.12 -6.91 -14.99
CA ARG A 184 12.33 -6.13 -15.26
C ARG A 184 12.55 -5.96 -16.75
N ALA A 185 12.32 -7.01 -17.54
CA ALA A 185 12.42 -6.93 -19.00
C ALA A 185 11.38 -5.97 -19.60
N VAL A 186 10.14 -6.02 -19.10
CA VAL A 186 9.07 -5.09 -19.51
C VAL A 186 9.42 -3.66 -19.13
N ALA A 187 9.99 -3.45 -17.94
CA ALA A 187 10.40 -2.13 -17.48
C ALA A 187 11.48 -1.51 -18.36
N ASP A 188 12.40 -2.33 -18.89
CA ASP A 188 13.47 -1.85 -19.77
C ASP A 188 12.94 -1.49 -21.16
N ASP A 189 12.15 -2.36 -21.78
CA ASP A 189 11.57 -2.10 -23.09
C ASP A 189 10.34 -2.98 -23.31
N HIS A 190 9.16 -2.34 -23.40
CA HIS A 190 7.90 -3.02 -23.63
C HIS A 190 7.87 -3.79 -24.96
N GLN A 191 8.37 -3.16 -26.02
CA GLN A 191 8.36 -3.76 -27.37
C GLN A 191 9.29 -4.94 -27.48
N ALA A 192 10.50 -4.79 -26.95
CA ALA A 192 11.48 -5.87 -26.92
C ALA A 192 10.98 -7.06 -26.10
N ALA A 193 10.35 -6.81 -24.95
CA ALA A 193 9.77 -7.85 -24.12
C ALA A 193 8.67 -8.60 -24.84
N GLN A 194 7.79 -7.89 -25.57
CA GLN A 194 6.75 -8.52 -26.37
C GLN A 194 7.34 -9.35 -27.52
N SER A 195 8.43 -8.89 -28.14
CA SER A 195 9.05 -9.58 -29.26
C SER A 195 9.65 -10.94 -28.87
N ILE A 196 10.08 -11.11 -27.64
CA ILE A 196 10.62 -12.38 -27.13
C ILE A 196 9.56 -13.27 -26.48
N GLY A 197 8.27 -12.89 -26.59
CA GLY A 197 7.16 -13.71 -26.15
C GLY A 197 6.70 -13.47 -24.71
N ILE A 198 7.15 -12.42 -24.06
CA ILE A 198 6.65 -12.06 -22.72
C ILE A 198 5.23 -11.47 -22.86
N PRO A 199 4.20 -12.07 -22.21
CA PRO A 199 2.83 -11.56 -22.32
C PRO A 199 2.65 -10.32 -21.45
N LEU A 200 2.64 -9.14 -22.08
CA LEU A 200 2.54 -7.85 -21.40
C LEU A 200 1.27 -7.75 -20.56
N ASN A 201 0.14 -8.20 -21.09
CA ASN A 201 -1.14 -8.17 -20.38
C ASN A 201 -1.10 -8.97 -19.08
N ARG A 202 -0.48 -10.15 -19.13
CA ARG A 202 -0.33 -11.00 -17.95
C ARG A 202 0.54 -10.35 -16.88
N ILE A 203 1.64 -9.71 -17.29
CA ILE A 203 2.53 -9.00 -16.37
C ILE A 203 1.80 -7.82 -15.74
N TRP A 204 1.02 -7.07 -16.51
CA TRP A 204 0.22 -5.95 -16.00
C TRP A 204 -0.85 -6.42 -15.00
N VAL A 205 -1.54 -7.53 -15.27
CA VAL A 205 -2.50 -8.11 -14.31
C VAL A 205 -1.81 -8.45 -12.99
N ILE A 206 -0.68 -9.13 -13.06
CA ILE A 206 0.07 -9.52 -11.86
C ILE A 206 0.50 -8.29 -11.06
N VAL A 207 1.05 -7.28 -11.73
CA VAL A 207 1.52 -6.05 -11.07
C VAL A 207 0.37 -5.30 -10.42
N TRP A 208 -0.76 -5.16 -11.11
CA TRP A 208 -1.93 -4.49 -10.55
C TRP A 208 -2.54 -5.28 -9.38
N CYS A 209 -2.55 -6.60 -9.45
CA CYS A 209 -2.98 -7.44 -8.33
C CYS A 209 -2.08 -7.29 -7.11
N VAL A 210 -0.76 -7.27 -7.32
CA VAL A 210 0.21 -7.03 -6.23
C VAL A 210 0.02 -5.64 -5.65
N ALA A 211 -0.18 -4.63 -6.49
CA ALA A 211 -0.47 -3.26 -6.04
C ALA A 211 -1.78 -3.19 -5.24
N GLY A 212 -2.79 -3.97 -5.65
CA GLY A 212 -4.04 -4.09 -4.90
C GLY A 212 -3.85 -4.70 -3.52
N VAL A 213 -3.03 -5.74 -3.40
CA VAL A 213 -2.70 -6.35 -2.10
C VAL A 213 -1.92 -5.37 -1.22
N VAL A 214 -0.95 -4.66 -1.79
CA VAL A 214 -0.21 -3.61 -1.07
C VAL A 214 -1.16 -2.52 -0.59
N ALA A 215 -2.10 -2.10 -1.44
CA ALA A 215 -3.11 -1.11 -1.10
C ALA A 215 -4.02 -1.60 0.05
N LEU A 216 -4.40 -2.87 0.05
CA LEU A 216 -5.20 -3.46 1.12
C LEU A 216 -4.45 -3.45 2.45
N VAL A 217 -3.20 -3.88 2.47
CA VAL A 217 -2.38 -3.89 3.70
C VAL A 217 -2.16 -2.46 4.19
N ALA A 218 -1.82 -1.53 3.31
CA ALA A 218 -1.66 -0.12 3.66
C ALA A 218 -2.97 0.48 4.18
N GLY A 219 -4.09 0.19 3.53
CA GLY A 219 -5.41 0.63 3.95
C GLY A 219 -5.82 0.09 5.31
N MET A 220 -5.51 -1.18 5.58
CA MET A 220 -5.75 -1.80 6.88
C MET A 220 -4.97 -1.09 7.98
N ILE A 221 -3.68 -0.86 7.77
CA ILE A 221 -2.82 -0.22 8.76
C ILE A 221 -3.25 1.23 9.00
N TRP A 222 -3.40 2.01 7.94
CA TRP A 222 -3.76 3.42 8.05
C TRP A 222 -5.21 3.61 8.51
N GLY A 223 -6.12 2.73 8.09
CA GLY A 223 -7.50 2.73 8.55
C GLY A 223 -7.63 2.40 10.04
N SER A 224 -6.77 1.54 10.55
CA SER A 224 -6.69 1.24 11.98
C SER A 224 -6.19 2.43 12.79
N LYS A 225 -5.29 3.23 12.23
CA LYS A 225 -4.73 4.41 12.91
C LYS A 225 -5.61 5.64 12.80
N LEU A 226 -6.09 5.97 11.61
CA LEU A 226 -6.78 7.22 11.31
C LEU A 226 -8.28 7.06 11.08
N GLY A 227 -8.76 5.83 10.99
CA GLY A 227 -10.11 5.54 10.52
C GLY A 227 -10.19 5.54 8.99
N VAL A 228 -11.17 4.83 8.47
CA VAL A 228 -11.38 4.73 7.01
C VAL A 228 -12.26 5.89 6.57
N GLN A 229 -11.66 6.84 5.89
CA GLN A 229 -12.31 8.06 5.40
C GLN A 229 -11.58 8.55 4.13
N PHE A 230 -12.16 9.54 3.46
CA PHE A 230 -11.56 10.06 2.22
C PHE A 230 -10.14 10.60 2.38
N SER A 231 -9.77 11.05 3.57
CA SER A 231 -8.40 11.51 3.82
C SER A 231 -7.34 10.41 3.66
N LEU A 232 -7.72 9.14 3.60
CA LEU A 232 -6.77 8.06 3.29
C LEU A 232 -6.14 8.20 1.91
N THR A 233 -6.82 8.84 0.96
CA THR A 233 -6.23 9.11 -0.36
C THR A 233 -5.02 10.05 -0.26
N THR A 234 -5.00 10.93 0.73
CA THR A 234 -3.88 11.86 0.94
C THR A 234 -2.62 11.16 1.45
N VAL A 235 -2.75 9.99 2.08
CA VAL A 235 -1.60 9.18 2.50
C VAL A 235 -0.78 8.76 1.28
N ALA A 236 -1.44 8.38 0.20
CA ALA A 236 -0.77 8.05 -1.04
C ALA A 236 -0.01 9.25 -1.61
N LEU A 237 -0.58 10.46 -1.51
CA LEU A 237 0.11 11.69 -1.92
C LEU A 237 1.37 11.97 -1.10
N ARG A 238 1.36 11.61 0.19
CA ARG A 238 2.55 11.73 1.05
C ARG A 238 3.65 10.74 0.66
N ALA A 239 3.29 9.64 0.03
CA ALA A 239 4.26 8.67 -0.47
C ALA A 239 4.92 9.09 -1.78
N LEU A 240 4.38 10.07 -2.51
CA LEU A 240 5.00 10.56 -3.73
C LEU A 240 6.42 11.12 -3.53
N PRO A 241 6.72 11.95 -2.52
CA PRO A 241 8.09 12.36 -2.26
C PRO A 241 9.03 11.19 -2.00
N VAL A 242 8.55 10.13 -1.38
CA VAL A 242 9.31 8.91 -1.13
C VAL A 242 9.72 8.26 -2.45
N VAL A 243 8.79 8.13 -3.37
CA VAL A 243 9.04 7.54 -4.69
C VAL A 243 10.02 8.39 -5.49
N ILE A 244 9.85 9.69 -5.47
CA ILE A 244 10.71 10.64 -6.19
C ILE A 244 12.13 10.61 -5.61
N LEU A 245 12.27 10.65 -4.30
CA LEU A 245 13.56 10.63 -3.63
C LEU A 245 14.33 9.32 -3.87
N GLY A 246 13.63 8.20 -3.80
CA GLY A 246 14.23 6.88 -3.94
C GLY A 246 14.46 6.43 -5.38
N GLY A 247 13.88 7.13 -6.35
CA GLY A 247 13.88 6.73 -7.76
C GLY A 247 12.62 5.96 -8.14
N LEU A 248 12.06 6.32 -9.29
CA LEU A 248 10.74 5.84 -9.74
C LEU A 248 10.70 4.35 -10.08
N THR A 249 11.86 3.75 -10.35
CA THR A 249 11.94 2.35 -10.75
C THR A 249 12.71 1.47 -9.75
N SER A 250 13.10 2.03 -8.62
CA SER A 250 13.92 1.34 -7.63
C SER A 250 13.10 0.91 -6.42
N VAL A 251 12.96 -0.39 -6.23
CA VAL A 251 12.32 -0.95 -5.01
C VAL A 251 13.17 -0.68 -3.77
N PRO A 252 14.51 -0.94 -3.76
CA PRO A 252 15.35 -0.54 -2.63
C PRO A 252 15.34 0.96 -2.38
N GLY A 253 15.27 1.76 -3.44
CA GLY A 253 15.17 3.22 -3.33
C GLY A 253 13.90 3.67 -2.62
N ALA A 254 12.76 3.01 -2.87
CA ALA A 254 11.50 3.30 -2.18
C ALA A 254 11.63 3.07 -0.67
N ILE A 255 12.30 2.00 -0.27
CA ILE A 255 12.53 1.68 1.14
C ILE A 255 13.39 2.77 1.81
N ILE A 256 14.52 3.09 1.20
CA ILE A 256 15.46 4.08 1.73
C ILE A 256 14.79 5.47 1.77
N GLY A 257 14.12 5.85 0.70
CA GLY A 257 13.39 7.12 0.61
C GLY A 257 12.30 7.23 1.66
N GLY A 258 11.56 6.15 1.90
CA GLY A 258 10.54 6.08 2.95
C GLY A 258 11.12 6.29 4.34
N LEU A 259 12.22 5.63 4.64
CA LEU A 259 12.91 5.78 5.92
C LEU A 259 13.40 7.22 6.13
N ILE A 260 14.01 7.83 5.11
CA ILE A 260 14.50 9.21 5.18
C ILE A 260 13.35 10.19 5.42
N ILE A 261 12.27 10.07 4.66
CA ILE A 261 11.11 10.97 4.76
C ILE A 261 10.41 10.80 6.12
N GLY A 262 10.24 9.57 6.60
CA GLY A 262 9.62 9.30 7.89
C GLY A 262 10.42 9.88 9.04
N VAL A 263 11.73 9.69 9.04
CA VAL A 263 12.62 10.27 10.04
C VAL A 263 12.60 11.80 9.97
N GLY A 264 12.69 12.37 8.77
CA GLY A 264 12.64 13.81 8.57
C GLY A 264 11.33 14.42 9.06
N GLU A 265 10.21 13.80 8.78
CA GLU A 265 8.89 14.25 9.24
C GLU A 265 8.83 14.28 10.77
N LYS A 266 9.24 13.21 11.44
CA LYS A 266 9.20 13.14 12.91
C LYS A 266 10.18 14.10 13.57
N LEU A 267 11.37 14.25 13.04
CA LEU A 267 12.33 15.22 13.56
C LEU A 267 11.83 16.66 13.37
N SER A 268 11.15 16.93 12.27
CA SER A 268 10.57 18.27 12.02
C SER A 268 9.40 18.57 12.97
N GLU A 269 8.65 17.59 13.39
CA GLU A 269 7.58 17.77 14.39
C GLU A 269 8.15 18.13 15.78
N VAL A 270 9.34 17.65 16.11
CA VAL A 270 9.99 17.92 17.40
C VAL A 270 10.65 19.30 17.42
N TYR A 271 11.21 19.77 16.30
CA TYR A 271 11.89 21.03 16.13
C TYR A 271 11.13 21.98 15.18
#